data_e9e39ab32db12a22fb02e8cd0c02f4c1
#
_entry.id   e9e39ab32db12a22fb02e8cd0c02f4c1
#
_cell.length_a   1.000
_cell.length_b   1.000
_cell.length_c   1.000
_cell.angle_alpha   90.00
_cell.angle_beta   90.00
_cell.angle_gamma   90.00
#
_symmetry.space_group_name_H-M   'P 1'
#
loop_
_entity.id
_entity.type
_entity.pdbx_description
1 polymer ?
#
loop_
_entity_poly.entity_id
_entity_poly.type
_entity_poly.pdbx_seq_one_letter_code
_entity_poly.pdbx_strand_id
1 'polypeptide(L)'
;KKKKVIAFKNGFHGRTSAAVAVTDNSKIIAPINAQQEIELFDLGDITGVANALSNNDVCAVIIECVQGVGGLDESTTSFYKRLHHLCIKFNVVLIADEVQSGFGRTGDFFAFQKHKIIPDIISMAKGMGNGFPIGGILIHPKIKASFGLLGTTFGGNHLACIASLTVLEVIKAEKLQENAKVIFDYFKKKAQSLPHLKAVKGRGLMLGLEFDFPISKLRKKLIYKHHIFTGNAKNPNVLRILPSLTIQKKHIDVFFTALKTEVL
;
A
#
# COMPACT_ATOMS: atom_id res chain seq x y z
N LYS A 1 -11.09 16.17 24.05
CA LYS A 1 -11.43 15.78 22.66
C LYS A 1 -10.22 15.08 22.07
N LYS A 2 -10.44 13.95 21.40
CA LYS A 2 -9.38 13.17 20.74
C LYS A 2 -8.78 13.96 19.58
N LYS A 3 -7.45 14.06 19.48
CA LYS A 3 -6.75 14.87 18.45
C LYS A 3 -5.63 14.09 17.76
N LYS A 4 -5.06 13.10 18.45
CA LYS A 4 -3.91 12.35 17.98
C LYS A 4 -4.29 11.34 16.89
N VAL A 5 -3.42 11.20 15.89
CA VAL A 5 -3.52 10.13 14.88
C VAL A 5 -2.32 9.21 15.02
N ILE A 6 -2.56 7.91 15.02
CA ILE A 6 -1.51 6.89 14.96
C ILE A 6 -1.27 6.52 13.49
N ALA A 7 -0.01 6.46 13.10
CA ALA A 7 0.45 5.90 11.83
C ALA A 7 1.65 4.97 12.05
N PHE A 8 2.19 4.38 10.99
CA PHE A 8 3.27 3.41 11.11
C PHE A 8 4.54 3.87 10.40
N LYS A 9 5.70 3.58 11.00
CA LYS A 9 7.00 3.86 10.42
C LYS A 9 7.10 3.25 9.02
N ASN A 10 7.79 3.92 8.12
CA ASN A 10 7.90 3.61 6.70
C ASN A 10 6.57 3.74 5.91
N GLY A 11 5.47 4.17 6.54
CA GLY A 11 4.21 4.45 5.86
C GLY A 11 4.29 5.69 4.97
N PHE A 12 3.53 5.67 3.87
CA PHE A 12 3.39 6.81 2.96
C PHE A 12 1.91 6.99 2.58
N HIS A 13 1.33 8.12 2.99
CA HIS A 13 -0.10 8.39 2.83
C HIS A 13 -0.42 9.56 1.89
N GLY A 14 0.59 10.22 1.36
CA GLY A 14 0.40 11.29 0.38
C GLY A 14 1.13 12.59 0.72
N ARG A 15 0.74 13.66 0.03
CA ARG A 15 1.39 14.97 0.11
C ARG A 15 0.46 16.13 0.44
N THR A 16 -0.83 15.92 0.58
CA THR A 16 -1.75 16.92 1.13
C THR A 16 -1.48 17.11 2.62
N SER A 17 -1.89 18.22 3.20
CA SER A 17 -1.48 18.65 4.55
C SER A 17 -1.59 17.55 5.62
N ALA A 18 -2.76 16.94 5.81
CA ALA A 18 -2.93 15.87 6.80
C ALA A 18 -2.23 14.56 6.37
N ALA A 19 -2.25 14.23 5.08
CA ALA A 19 -1.61 13.00 4.58
C ALA A 19 -0.08 13.04 4.70
N VAL A 20 0.54 14.20 4.48
CA VAL A 20 1.99 14.34 4.66
C VAL A 20 2.38 14.29 6.13
N ALA A 21 1.53 14.77 7.03
CA ALA A 21 1.80 14.73 8.47
C ALA A 21 1.88 13.28 9.01
N VAL A 22 1.03 12.37 8.49
CA VAL A 22 1.04 10.94 8.87
C VAL A 22 2.01 10.08 8.03
N THR A 23 2.71 10.69 7.06
CA THR A 23 3.75 10.02 6.26
C THR A 23 5.08 10.03 7.02
N ASP A 24 5.72 8.87 7.18
CA ASP A 24 7.03 8.76 7.85
C ASP A 24 8.19 9.24 6.96
N ASN A 25 8.24 10.57 6.76
CA ASN A 25 9.33 11.22 6.04
C ASN A 25 9.45 12.69 6.42
N SER A 26 10.28 12.99 7.41
CA SER A 26 10.50 14.35 7.91
C SER A 26 11.00 15.35 6.85
N LYS A 27 11.64 14.87 5.77
CA LYS A 27 12.18 15.73 4.70
C LYS A 27 11.10 16.40 3.83
N ILE A 28 9.86 15.88 3.87
CA ILE A 28 8.74 16.40 3.07
C ILE A 28 7.65 17.07 3.91
N ILE A 29 7.82 17.10 5.24
CA ILE A 29 6.86 17.72 6.17
C ILE A 29 7.26 19.19 6.35
N ALA A 30 6.47 20.10 5.78
CA ALA A 30 6.64 21.52 6.02
C ALA A 30 6.24 21.89 7.47
N PRO A 31 6.79 22.99 8.06
CA PRO A 31 6.49 23.38 9.44
C PRO A 31 5.00 23.50 9.76
N ILE A 32 4.20 24.00 8.84
CA ILE A 32 2.74 24.10 8.99
C ILE A 32 2.05 22.74 9.14
N ASN A 33 2.62 21.68 8.59
CA ASN A 33 2.08 20.32 8.65
C ASN A 33 2.61 19.55 9.88
N ALA A 34 3.70 20.02 10.49
CA ALA A 34 4.33 19.40 11.66
C ALA A 34 3.56 19.67 12.98
N GLN A 35 2.53 20.51 12.95
CA GLN A 35 1.71 20.84 14.12
C GLN A 35 0.63 19.78 14.44
N GLN A 36 0.48 18.75 13.60
CA GLN A 36 -0.45 17.66 13.84
C GLN A 36 0.07 16.74 14.95
N GLU A 37 -0.81 16.33 15.86
CA GLU A 37 -0.48 15.35 16.91
C GLU A 37 -0.41 13.93 16.30
N ILE A 38 0.75 13.53 15.81
CA ILE A 38 0.99 12.23 15.18
C ILE A 38 1.91 11.38 16.04
N GLU A 39 1.59 10.09 16.18
CA GLU A 39 2.44 9.11 16.85
C GLU A 39 2.74 7.95 15.90
N LEU A 40 4.04 7.63 15.71
CA LEU A 40 4.51 6.62 14.77
C LEU A 40 4.97 5.38 15.52
N PHE A 41 4.39 4.22 15.18
CA PHE A 41 4.77 2.92 15.70
C PHE A 41 5.47 2.05 14.63
N ASP A 42 6.24 1.07 15.08
CA ASP A 42 6.73 0.02 14.18
C ASP A 42 5.55 -0.83 13.70
N LEU A 43 5.58 -1.26 12.43
CA LEU A 43 4.55 -2.14 11.89
C LEU A 43 4.60 -3.50 12.60
N GLY A 44 3.56 -3.81 13.36
CA GLY A 44 3.49 -5.01 14.20
C GLY A 44 3.56 -4.74 15.69
N ASP A 45 3.93 -3.53 16.13
CA ASP A 45 3.94 -3.17 17.57
C ASP A 45 2.52 -2.94 18.11
N ILE A 46 1.83 -4.03 18.37
CA ILE A 46 0.47 -3.99 18.91
C ILE A 46 0.42 -3.56 20.38
N THR A 47 1.51 -3.76 21.11
CA THR A 47 1.58 -3.39 22.53
C THR A 47 1.71 -1.89 22.68
N GLY A 48 2.62 -1.26 21.94
CA GLY A 48 2.75 0.19 21.92
C GLY A 48 1.46 0.88 21.49
N VAL A 49 0.85 0.38 20.41
CA VAL A 49 -0.45 0.90 19.94
C VAL A 49 -1.55 0.75 21.01
N ALA A 50 -1.64 -0.40 21.69
CA ALA A 50 -2.65 -0.61 22.75
C ALA A 50 -2.47 0.37 23.91
N ASN A 51 -1.23 0.62 24.33
CA ASN A 51 -0.91 1.58 25.38
C ASN A 51 -1.30 3.02 24.98
N ALA A 52 -0.94 3.44 23.75
CA ALA A 52 -1.33 4.76 23.24
C ALA A 52 -2.86 4.93 23.18
N LEU A 53 -3.58 3.92 22.71
CA LEU A 53 -5.05 3.97 22.64
C LEU A 53 -5.72 4.08 24.02
N SER A 54 -5.09 3.54 25.07
CA SER A 54 -5.62 3.60 26.45
C SER A 54 -5.65 5.02 27.02
N ASN A 55 -4.85 5.96 26.49
CA ASN A 55 -4.83 7.36 26.90
C ASN A 55 -6.10 8.15 26.47
N ASN A 56 -6.93 7.55 25.61
CA ASN A 56 -8.19 8.11 25.13
C ASN A 56 -8.08 9.47 24.40
N ASP A 57 -6.93 9.79 23.83
CA ASP A 57 -6.64 11.02 23.08
C ASP A 57 -6.50 10.77 21.55
N VAL A 58 -6.45 9.49 21.14
CA VAL A 58 -6.34 9.08 19.74
C VAL A 58 -7.70 9.09 19.05
N CYS A 59 -7.84 9.78 17.92
CA CYS A 59 -9.05 9.84 17.11
C CYS A 59 -9.05 8.84 15.94
N ALA A 60 -7.89 8.54 15.37
CA ALA A 60 -7.77 7.64 14.22
C ALA A 60 -6.45 6.88 14.22
N VAL A 61 -6.46 5.71 13.57
CA VAL A 61 -5.28 4.95 13.16
C VAL A 61 -5.33 4.81 11.65
N ILE A 62 -4.25 5.17 10.94
CA ILE A 62 -4.11 4.99 9.51
C ILE A 62 -3.03 3.96 9.20
N ILE A 63 -3.30 3.04 8.25
CA ILE A 63 -2.39 1.94 7.93
C ILE A 63 -2.49 1.51 6.46
N GLU A 64 -1.33 1.25 5.84
CA GLU A 64 -1.22 0.43 4.63
C GLU A 64 -1.10 -1.04 5.05
N CYS A 65 -1.96 -1.94 4.53
CA CYS A 65 -1.81 -3.38 4.80
C CYS A 65 -0.57 -3.99 4.13
N VAL A 66 -0.07 -3.34 3.08
CA VAL A 66 1.25 -3.60 2.48
C VAL A 66 1.89 -2.24 2.24
N GLN A 67 2.99 -1.94 2.91
CA GLN A 67 3.65 -0.64 2.84
C GLN A 67 4.34 -0.42 1.50
N GLY A 68 3.69 0.34 0.61
CA GLY A 68 4.12 0.46 -0.77
C GLY A 68 5.48 1.13 -0.97
N VAL A 69 5.77 2.21 -0.28
CA VAL A 69 7.01 2.98 -0.38
C VAL A 69 8.06 2.48 0.59
N GLY A 70 7.65 1.98 1.75
CA GLY A 70 8.54 1.54 2.83
C GLY A 70 9.45 0.40 2.43
N GLY A 71 8.92 -0.61 1.75
CA GLY A 71 9.70 -1.81 1.41
C GLY A 71 8.83 -3.04 1.16
N LEU A 72 7.55 -2.83 0.94
CA LEU A 72 6.53 -3.88 0.74
C LEU A 72 6.36 -4.79 1.98
N ASP A 73 6.59 -4.21 3.15
CA ASP A 73 6.37 -4.88 4.43
C ASP A 73 4.88 -5.07 4.70
N GLU A 74 4.55 -6.22 5.25
CA GLU A 74 3.22 -6.61 5.71
C GLU A 74 3.36 -7.24 7.10
N SER A 75 2.44 -6.93 8.02
CA SER A 75 2.42 -7.57 9.34
C SER A 75 1.58 -8.85 9.33
N THR A 76 1.47 -9.51 10.47
CA THR A 76 0.68 -10.74 10.61
C THR A 76 -0.83 -10.46 10.63
N THR A 77 -1.62 -11.45 10.21
CA THR A 77 -3.09 -11.36 10.31
C THR A 77 -3.54 -11.16 11.77
N SER A 78 -2.82 -11.72 12.74
CA SER A 78 -3.10 -11.51 14.17
C SER A 78 -2.96 -10.05 14.57
N PHE A 79 -1.90 -9.37 14.09
CA PHE A 79 -1.71 -7.92 14.32
C PHE A 79 -2.89 -7.11 13.80
N TYR A 80 -3.30 -7.28 12.52
CA TYR A 80 -4.39 -6.50 11.93
C TYR A 80 -5.73 -6.75 12.63
N LYS A 81 -6.02 -8.01 12.99
CA LYS A 81 -7.24 -8.34 13.74
C LYS A 81 -7.25 -7.69 15.12
N ARG A 82 -6.10 -7.74 15.83
CA ARG A 82 -5.98 -7.11 17.14
C ARG A 82 -6.07 -5.59 17.07
N LEU A 83 -5.44 -4.98 16.07
CA LEU A 83 -5.54 -3.54 15.80
C LEU A 83 -7.00 -3.12 15.58
N HIS A 84 -7.72 -3.83 14.71
CA HIS A 84 -9.14 -3.58 14.45
C HIS A 84 -9.98 -3.71 15.74
N HIS A 85 -9.77 -4.77 16.53
CA HIS A 85 -10.45 -4.95 17.81
C HIS A 85 -10.17 -3.79 18.79
N LEU A 86 -8.92 -3.34 18.89
CA LEU A 86 -8.55 -2.22 19.76
C LEU A 86 -9.21 -0.92 19.29
N CYS A 87 -9.24 -0.65 17.98
CA CYS A 87 -9.93 0.53 17.44
C CYS A 87 -11.42 0.53 17.81
N ILE A 88 -12.10 -0.61 17.73
CA ILE A 88 -13.50 -0.75 18.18
C ILE A 88 -13.60 -0.49 19.69
N LYS A 89 -12.77 -1.16 20.50
CA LYS A 89 -12.78 -1.07 21.95
C LYS A 89 -12.63 0.36 22.46
N PHE A 90 -11.73 1.12 21.86
CA PHE A 90 -11.41 2.50 22.27
C PHE A 90 -12.18 3.57 21.47
N ASN A 91 -13.12 3.17 20.62
CA ASN A 91 -13.87 4.07 19.74
C ASN A 91 -12.94 5.01 18.95
N VAL A 92 -12.03 4.40 18.19
CA VAL A 92 -11.03 5.05 17.33
C VAL A 92 -11.30 4.63 15.87
N VAL A 93 -11.22 5.58 14.94
CA VAL A 93 -11.45 5.33 13.52
C VAL A 93 -10.27 4.57 12.92
N LEU A 94 -10.51 3.40 12.31
CA LEU A 94 -9.51 2.67 11.55
C LEU A 94 -9.60 3.05 10.07
N ILE A 95 -8.52 3.61 9.54
CA ILE A 95 -8.39 4.01 8.13
C ILE A 95 -7.45 3.02 7.43
N ALA A 96 -7.97 2.26 6.46
CA ALA A 96 -7.15 1.46 5.56
C ALA A 96 -6.77 2.28 4.33
N ASP A 97 -5.48 2.50 4.13
CA ASP A 97 -4.97 3.14 2.93
C ASP A 97 -4.76 2.11 1.83
N GLU A 98 -5.73 2.03 0.93
CA GLU A 98 -5.74 1.12 -0.22
C GLU A 98 -5.35 1.82 -1.53
N VAL A 99 -4.78 3.01 -1.44
CA VAL A 99 -4.37 3.82 -2.60
C VAL A 99 -3.40 3.07 -3.50
N GLN A 100 -2.52 2.23 -2.96
CA GLN A 100 -1.58 1.44 -3.74
C GLN A 100 -1.94 -0.05 -3.78
N SER A 101 -2.50 -0.59 -2.73
CA SER A 101 -2.77 -2.02 -2.53
C SER A 101 -4.13 -2.48 -3.07
N GLY A 102 -5.07 -1.57 -3.25
CA GLY A 102 -6.42 -1.87 -3.72
C GLY A 102 -6.52 -2.23 -5.20
N PHE A 103 -7.75 -2.44 -5.64
CA PHE A 103 -8.13 -2.77 -7.03
C PHE A 103 -7.42 -4.01 -7.56
N GLY A 104 -7.36 -5.07 -6.74
CA GLY A 104 -6.83 -6.37 -7.13
C GLY A 104 -5.31 -6.50 -7.10
N ARG A 105 -4.59 -5.42 -6.78
CA ARG A 105 -3.11 -5.37 -6.80
C ARG A 105 -2.47 -6.45 -5.94
N THR A 106 -3.05 -6.77 -4.79
CA THR A 106 -2.54 -7.78 -3.84
C THR A 106 -3.15 -9.17 -4.03
N GLY A 107 -3.99 -9.35 -5.06
CA GLY A 107 -4.73 -10.58 -5.31
C GLY A 107 -6.11 -10.62 -4.64
N ASP A 108 -6.35 -9.76 -3.66
CA ASP A 108 -7.69 -9.45 -3.14
C ASP A 108 -8.11 -8.07 -3.64
N PHE A 109 -9.41 -7.75 -3.69
CA PHE A 109 -9.86 -6.46 -4.21
C PHE A 109 -9.28 -5.31 -3.36
N PHE A 110 -9.36 -5.44 -2.03
CA PHE A 110 -8.63 -4.61 -1.06
C PHE A 110 -7.70 -5.49 -0.21
N ALA A 111 -6.52 -5.01 0.09
CA ALA A 111 -5.51 -5.78 0.82
C ALA A 111 -5.97 -6.20 2.22
N PHE A 112 -6.77 -5.38 2.92
CA PHE A 112 -7.27 -5.69 4.25
C PHE A 112 -8.20 -6.92 4.28
N GLN A 113 -8.83 -7.29 3.16
CA GLN A 113 -9.76 -8.41 3.08
C GLN A 113 -9.12 -9.76 3.45
N LYS A 114 -7.81 -9.92 3.14
CA LYS A 114 -7.02 -11.08 3.58
C LYS A 114 -7.09 -11.29 5.09
N HIS A 115 -7.15 -10.22 5.84
CA HIS A 115 -7.12 -10.25 7.31
C HIS A 115 -8.51 -10.37 7.92
N LYS A 116 -9.57 -10.33 7.11
CA LYS A 116 -10.98 -10.42 7.55
C LYS A 116 -11.30 -9.34 8.60
N ILE A 117 -10.86 -8.12 8.36
CA ILE A 117 -11.21 -6.91 9.13
C ILE A 117 -12.10 -6.01 8.28
N ILE A 118 -12.81 -5.07 8.92
CA ILE A 118 -13.65 -4.07 8.25
C ILE A 118 -13.21 -2.69 8.74
N PRO A 119 -12.40 -1.94 7.98
CA PRO A 119 -12.02 -0.59 8.33
C PRO A 119 -13.22 0.36 8.35
N ASP A 120 -13.10 1.46 9.08
CA ASP A 120 -14.13 2.50 9.12
C ASP A 120 -14.07 3.43 7.91
N ILE A 121 -12.85 3.64 7.39
CA ILE A 121 -12.61 4.41 6.16
C ILE A 121 -11.61 3.66 5.30
N ILE A 122 -11.86 3.64 3.99
CA ILE A 122 -10.95 3.09 2.99
C ILE A 122 -10.61 4.20 2.02
N SER A 123 -9.33 4.57 1.91
CA SER A 123 -8.87 5.53 0.90
C SER A 123 -8.46 4.81 -0.38
N MET A 124 -8.85 5.37 -1.54
CA MET A 124 -8.68 4.76 -2.85
C MET A 124 -8.18 5.78 -3.86
N ALA A 125 -7.28 5.38 -4.75
CA ALA A 125 -6.84 6.16 -5.91
C ALA A 125 -6.08 5.25 -6.91
N LYS A 126 -5.14 5.79 -7.67
CA LYS A 126 -4.21 5.08 -8.59
C LYS A 126 -4.90 4.01 -9.45
N GLY A 127 -4.89 2.75 -9.00
CA GLY A 127 -5.54 1.63 -9.71
C GLY A 127 -7.02 1.84 -9.97
N MET A 128 -7.69 2.66 -9.16
CA MET A 128 -9.10 3.02 -9.34
C MET A 128 -9.39 3.61 -10.74
N GLY A 129 -8.50 4.44 -11.27
CA GLY A 129 -8.66 5.08 -12.56
C GLY A 129 -7.71 4.58 -13.65
N ASN A 130 -6.80 3.65 -13.32
CA ASN A 130 -5.79 3.11 -14.25
C ASN A 130 -5.06 4.19 -15.08
N GLY A 131 -4.68 5.30 -14.41
CA GLY A 131 -4.02 6.45 -15.02
C GLY A 131 -4.92 7.67 -15.19
N PHE A 132 -6.24 7.53 -15.20
CA PHE A 132 -7.14 8.68 -15.12
C PHE A 132 -7.14 9.26 -13.70
N PRO A 133 -7.07 10.60 -13.52
CA PRO A 133 -7.03 11.24 -12.21
C PRO A 133 -8.35 11.06 -11.46
N ILE A 134 -8.40 10.15 -10.50
CA ILE A 134 -9.53 9.92 -9.61
C ILE A 134 -9.04 9.40 -8.26
N GLY A 135 -9.74 9.76 -7.21
CA GLY A 135 -9.64 9.19 -5.88
C GLY A 135 -10.98 9.19 -5.20
N GLY A 136 -11.12 8.37 -4.19
CA GLY A 136 -12.35 8.25 -3.42
C GLY A 136 -12.10 7.69 -2.04
N ILE A 137 -13.15 7.74 -1.21
CA ILE A 137 -13.19 7.10 0.10
C ILE A 137 -14.48 6.31 0.24
N LEU A 138 -14.40 5.15 0.88
CA LEU A 138 -15.57 4.45 1.40
C LEU A 138 -15.62 4.68 2.91
N ILE A 139 -16.79 5.05 3.41
CA ILE A 139 -16.98 5.43 4.82
C ILE A 139 -18.02 4.49 5.42
N HIS A 140 -17.69 3.88 6.57
CA HIS A 140 -18.61 3.00 7.30
C HIS A 140 -19.85 3.80 7.78
N PRO A 141 -21.07 3.26 7.68
CA PRO A 141 -22.31 3.97 8.03
C PRO A 141 -22.41 4.49 9.46
N LYS A 142 -21.57 4.01 10.38
CA LYS A 142 -21.49 4.56 11.76
C LYS A 142 -21.00 6.02 11.78
N ILE A 143 -20.24 6.46 10.78
CA ILE A 143 -19.78 7.83 10.61
C ILE A 143 -20.86 8.55 9.81
N LYS A 144 -21.60 9.43 10.48
CA LYS A 144 -22.71 10.16 9.86
C LYS A 144 -22.20 11.28 8.97
N ALA A 145 -22.78 11.39 7.79
CA ALA A 145 -22.54 12.52 6.91
C ALA A 145 -23.00 13.84 7.56
N SER A 146 -22.25 14.89 7.30
CA SER A 146 -22.60 16.25 7.72
C SER A 146 -22.45 17.18 6.51
N PHE A 147 -23.47 17.98 6.28
CA PHE A 147 -23.46 18.94 5.16
C PHE A 147 -22.25 19.89 5.28
N GLY A 148 -21.57 20.12 4.17
CA GLY A 148 -20.41 21.02 4.10
C GLY A 148 -19.10 20.45 4.69
N LEU A 149 -19.09 19.26 5.27
CA LEU A 149 -17.87 18.66 5.84
C LEU A 149 -16.87 18.22 4.78
N LEU A 150 -17.37 17.68 3.67
CA LEU A 150 -16.56 17.25 2.52
C LEU A 150 -17.01 18.03 1.28
N GLY A 151 -16.04 18.49 0.50
CA GLY A 151 -16.32 19.22 -0.74
C GLY A 151 -15.20 19.05 -1.75
N THR A 152 -15.57 18.99 -3.02
CA THR A 152 -14.64 18.93 -4.15
C THR A 152 -15.32 19.46 -5.40
N THR A 153 -14.63 20.33 -6.15
CA THR A 153 -15.19 20.91 -7.38
C THR A 153 -15.32 19.87 -8.49
N PHE A 154 -14.34 19.00 -8.66
CA PHE A 154 -14.29 18.03 -9.76
C PHE A 154 -14.60 16.59 -9.33
N GLY A 155 -14.84 16.34 -8.03
CA GLY A 155 -15.14 15.01 -7.54
C GLY A 155 -16.42 14.45 -8.13
N GLY A 156 -16.37 13.19 -8.55
CA GLY A 156 -17.51 12.51 -9.18
C GLY A 156 -17.83 12.99 -10.60
N ASN A 157 -16.88 13.65 -11.30
CA ASN A 157 -17.11 14.01 -12.70
C ASN A 157 -17.31 12.76 -13.58
N HIS A 158 -18.12 12.90 -14.63
CA HIS A 158 -18.56 11.78 -15.46
C HIS A 158 -17.41 11.00 -16.10
N LEU A 159 -16.34 11.68 -16.57
CA LEU A 159 -15.19 11.02 -17.21
C LEU A 159 -14.41 10.17 -16.21
N ALA A 160 -14.19 10.67 -15.00
CA ALA A 160 -13.51 9.94 -13.97
C ALA A 160 -14.35 8.73 -13.50
N CYS A 161 -15.67 8.90 -13.37
CA CYS A 161 -16.57 7.81 -12.97
C CYS A 161 -16.63 6.71 -14.02
N ILE A 162 -16.75 7.05 -15.32
CA ILE A 162 -16.77 6.04 -16.39
C ILE A 162 -15.43 5.32 -16.52
N ALA A 163 -14.30 6.03 -16.38
CA ALA A 163 -12.98 5.41 -16.36
C ALA A 163 -12.87 4.39 -15.22
N SER A 164 -13.30 4.76 -14.02
CA SER A 164 -13.27 3.86 -12.86
C SER A 164 -14.22 2.67 -13.03
N LEU A 165 -15.42 2.88 -13.56
CA LEU A 165 -16.37 1.80 -13.85
C LEU A 165 -15.78 0.80 -14.83
N THR A 166 -15.19 1.28 -15.93
CA THR A 166 -14.51 0.44 -16.92
C THR A 166 -13.37 -0.39 -16.28
N VAL A 167 -12.59 0.21 -15.39
CA VAL A 167 -11.55 -0.52 -14.65
C VAL A 167 -12.16 -1.67 -13.83
N LEU A 168 -13.26 -1.43 -13.13
CA LEU A 168 -13.95 -2.47 -12.34
C LEU A 168 -14.45 -3.62 -13.22
N GLU A 169 -15.06 -3.28 -14.37
CA GLU A 169 -15.54 -4.25 -15.35
C GLU A 169 -14.41 -5.12 -15.90
N VAL A 170 -13.29 -4.51 -16.30
CA VAL A 170 -12.10 -5.23 -16.81
C VAL A 170 -11.49 -6.13 -15.74
N ILE A 171 -11.29 -5.63 -14.50
CA ILE A 171 -10.76 -6.44 -13.39
C ILE A 171 -11.61 -7.70 -13.20
N LYS A 172 -12.94 -7.57 -13.26
CA LYS A 172 -13.89 -8.68 -13.10
C LYS A 172 -13.88 -9.62 -14.31
N ALA A 173 -14.01 -9.08 -15.52
CA ALA A 173 -14.11 -9.84 -16.76
C ALA A 173 -12.84 -10.66 -17.04
N GLU A 174 -11.67 -10.07 -16.81
CA GLU A 174 -10.37 -10.70 -17.06
C GLU A 174 -9.84 -11.45 -15.82
N LYS A 175 -10.58 -11.52 -14.71
CA LYS A 175 -10.19 -12.20 -13.47
C LYS A 175 -8.81 -11.79 -12.97
N LEU A 176 -8.53 -10.48 -12.99
CA LEU A 176 -7.18 -9.95 -12.74
C LEU A 176 -6.69 -10.17 -11.30
N GLN A 177 -7.60 -10.35 -10.33
CA GLN A 177 -7.24 -10.73 -8.96
C GLN A 177 -6.63 -12.14 -8.91
N GLU A 178 -7.23 -13.09 -9.63
CA GLU A 178 -6.73 -14.46 -9.75
C GLU A 178 -5.39 -14.47 -10.49
N ASN A 179 -5.28 -13.69 -11.58
CA ASN A 179 -4.00 -13.54 -12.28
C ASN A 179 -2.90 -13.03 -11.35
N ALA A 180 -3.20 -12.03 -10.51
CA ALA A 180 -2.23 -11.51 -9.55
C ALA A 180 -1.72 -12.59 -8.59
N LYS A 181 -2.59 -13.49 -8.11
CA LYS A 181 -2.21 -14.63 -7.25
C LYS A 181 -1.34 -15.64 -7.99
N VAL A 182 -1.77 -16.05 -9.19
CA VAL A 182 -1.03 -17.03 -10.03
C VAL A 182 0.35 -16.52 -10.39
N ILE A 183 0.47 -15.25 -10.77
CA ILE A 183 1.77 -14.64 -11.11
C ILE A 183 2.64 -14.48 -9.87
N PHE A 184 2.07 -14.17 -8.71
CA PHE A 184 2.83 -14.09 -7.46
C PHE A 184 3.48 -15.43 -7.09
N ASP A 185 2.72 -16.53 -7.18
CA ASP A 185 3.26 -17.86 -6.89
C ASP A 185 4.33 -18.28 -7.89
N TYR A 186 4.13 -17.97 -9.16
CA TYR A 186 5.14 -18.18 -10.20
C TYR A 186 6.42 -17.35 -9.93
N PHE A 187 6.25 -16.09 -9.58
CA PHE A 187 7.35 -15.19 -9.24
C PHE A 187 8.15 -15.70 -8.05
N LYS A 188 7.48 -16.10 -6.96
CA LYS A 188 8.14 -16.68 -5.78
C LYS A 188 8.97 -17.91 -6.15
N LYS A 189 8.41 -18.82 -6.95
CA LYS A 189 9.12 -20.01 -7.41
C LYS A 189 10.41 -19.66 -8.20
N LYS A 190 10.33 -18.68 -9.09
CA LYS A 190 11.49 -18.21 -9.85
C LYS A 190 12.55 -17.53 -8.96
N ALA A 191 12.11 -16.81 -7.94
CA ALA A 191 12.99 -16.09 -7.03
C ALA A 191 13.84 -17.01 -6.14
N GLN A 192 13.38 -18.23 -5.83
CA GLN A 192 14.09 -19.17 -4.98
C GLN A 192 15.51 -19.51 -5.42
N SER A 193 15.78 -19.39 -6.72
CA SER A 193 17.10 -19.71 -7.31
C SER A 193 18.02 -18.49 -7.49
N LEU A 194 17.61 -17.32 -6.97
CA LEU A 194 18.44 -16.10 -7.09
C LEU A 194 19.52 -16.09 -6.00
N PRO A 195 20.79 -15.87 -6.36
CA PRO A 195 21.83 -15.59 -5.38
C PRO A 195 21.59 -14.26 -4.70
N HIS A 196 22.14 -14.10 -3.50
CA HIS A 196 22.05 -12.86 -2.72
C HIS A 196 20.63 -12.41 -2.31
N LEU A 197 19.60 -13.19 -2.64
CA LEU A 197 18.22 -12.89 -2.24
C LEU A 197 18.00 -13.24 -0.77
N LYS A 198 17.62 -12.25 0.03
CA LYS A 198 17.24 -12.43 1.44
C LYS A 198 15.77 -12.79 1.60
N ALA A 199 14.89 -12.10 0.86
CA ALA A 199 13.46 -12.29 0.96
C ALA A 199 12.70 -11.86 -0.30
N VAL A 200 11.57 -12.53 -0.54
CA VAL A 200 10.51 -12.04 -1.42
C VAL A 200 9.48 -11.33 -0.55
N LYS A 201 9.25 -10.05 -0.80
CA LYS A 201 8.36 -9.19 -0.01
C LYS A 201 7.10 -8.84 -0.80
N GLY A 202 6.07 -8.43 -0.07
CA GLY A 202 4.80 -8.03 -0.66
C GLY A 202 3.87 -9.19 -0.97
N ARG A 203 2.84 -8.90 -1.79
CA ARG A 203 1.77 -9.84 -2.09
C ARG A 203 1.11 -9.51 -3.43
N GLY A 204 0.64 -10.54 -4.15
CA GLY A 204 0.06 -10.38 -5.48
C GLY A 204 1.09 -9.72 -6.43
N LEU A 205 0.72 -8.63 -7.06
CA LEU A 205 1.59 -7.84 -7.94
C LEU A 205 2.13 -6.55 -7.27
N MET A 206 2.13 -6.50 -5.94
CA MET A 206 2.99 -5.63 -5.15
C MET A 206 4.22 -6.43 -4.71
N LEU A 207 5.25 -6.49 -5.55
CA LEU A 207 6.39 -7.40 -5.42
C LEU A 207 7.65 -6.65 -4.99
N GLY A 208 8.44 -7.28 -4.11
CA GLY A 208 9.76 -6.83 -3.73
C GLY A 208 10.75 -7.99 -3.66
N LEU A 209 11.96 -7.74 -4.12
CA LEU A 209 13.11 -8.61 -3.92
C LEU A 209 14.10 -7.88 -3.01
N GLU A 210 14.30 -8.39 -1.80
CA GLU A 210 15.29 -7.88 -0.86
C GLU A 210 16.60 -8.64 -1.01
N PHE A 211 17.67 -7.91 -1.33
CA PHE A 211 19.01 -8.45 -1.47
C PHE A 211 19.89 -8.13 -0.26
N ASP A 212 21.04 -8.79 -0.16
CA ASP A 212 22.07 -8.50 0.86
C ASP A 212 22.95 -7.27 0.52
N PHE A 213 22.65 -6.60 -0.61
CA PHE A 213 23.36 -5.42 -1.11
C PHE A 213 22.37 -4.33 -1.60
N PRO A 214 22.82 -3.05 -1.67
CA PRO A 214 22.02 -1.96 -2.23
C PRO A 214 21.76 -2.11 -3.74
N ILE A 215 20.48 -2.05 -4.13
CA ILE A 215 20.02 -2.37 -5.50
C ILE A 215 20.23 -1.26 -6.54
N SER A 216 20.82 -0.14 -6.18
CA SER A 216 20.89 1.04 -7.05
C SER A 216 21.64 0.77 -8.38
N LYS A 217 22.77 0.04 -8.32
CA LYS A 217 23.53 -0.37 -9.51
C LYS A 217 22.78 -1.41 -10.33
N LEU A 218 22.20 -2.43 -9.67
CA LEU A 218 21.37 -3.45 -10.29
C LEU A 218 20.19 -2.82 -11.05
N ARG A 219 19.46 -1.91 -10.39
CA ARG A 219 18.32 -1.21 -10.99
C ARG A 219 18.73 -0.40 -12.23
N LYS A 220 19.88 0.30 -12.19
CA LYS A 220 20.39 1.03 -13.35
C LYS A 220 20.65 0.09 -14.54
N LYS A 221 21.28 -1.07 -14.30
CA LYS A 221 21.52 -2.07 -15.36
C LYS A 221 20.22 -2.61 -15.94
N LEU A 222 19.23 -2.95 -15.09
CA LEU A 222 17.92 -3.40 -15.55
C LEU A 222 17.25 -2.36 -16.46
N ILE A 223 17.31 -1.07 -16.11
CA ILE A 223 16.70 0.00 -16.91
C ILE A 223 17.47 0.24 -18.21
N TYR A 224 18.78 0.48 -18.15
CA TYR A 224 19.52 0.97 -19.30
C TYR A 224 20.05 -0.13 -20.23
N LYS A 225 20.31 -1.33 -19.71
CA LYS A 225 20.82 -2.46 -20.50
C LYS A 225 19.71 -3.41 -20.96
N HIS A 226 18.72 -3.63 -20.09
CA HIS A 226 17.65 -4.61 -20.33
C HIS A 226 16.28 -3.96 -20.61
N HIS A 227 16.15 -2.63 -20.53
CA HIS A 227 14.92 -1.87 -20.74
C HIS A 227 13.77 -2.31 -19.82
N ILE A 228 14.11 -2.76 -18.60
CA ILE A 228 13.15 -3.22 -17.61
C ILE A 228 13.05 -2.18 -16.49
N PHE A 229 11.90 -1.50 -16.43
CA PHE A 229 11.62 -0.49 -15.42
C PHE A 229 11.23 -1.14 -14.10
N THR A 230 11.99 -0.83 -13.04
CA THR A 230 11.73 -1.25 -11.68
C THR A 230 11.77 -0.05 -10.74
N GLY A 231 11.15 -0.19 -9.57
CA GLY A 231 11.14 0.83 -8.52
C GLY A 231 12.21 0.58 -7.45
N ASN A 232 12.38 1.58 -6.61
CA ASN A 232 13.11 1.48 -5.35
C ASN A 232 12.12 1.64 -4.18
N ALA A 233 12.56 1.28 -2.99
CA ALA A 233 11.87 1.49 -1.74
C ALA A 233 12.71 2.37 -0.80
N LYS A 234 12.18 2.72 0.39
CA LYS A 234 12.95 3.38 1.45
C LYS A 234 14.11 2.50 1.91
N ASN A 235 13.90 1.19 2.01
CA ASN A 235 14.98 0.22 2.18
C ASN A 235 15.80 0.13 0.88
N PRO A 236 17.10 0.53 0.89
CA PRO A 236 17.94 0.58 -0.31
C PRO A 236 18.24 -0.79 -0.92
N ASN A 237 17.98 -1.86 -0.20
CA ASN A 237 18.22 -3.25 -0.64
C ASN A 237 16.98 -3.88 -1.30
N VAL A 238 15.85 -3.18 -1.36
CA VAL A 238 14.62 -3.71 -1.95
C VAL A 238 14.41 -3.20 -3.36
N LEU A 239 14.43 -4.10 -4.32
CA LEU A 239 13.99 -3.88 -5.69
C LEU A 239 12.47 -4.04 -5.74
N ARG A 240 11.76 -2.96 -6.00
CA ARG A 240 10.30 -2.94 -6.05
C ARG A 240 9.80 -3.15 -7.47
N ILE A 241 8.84 -4.07 -7.64
CA ILE A 241 8.30 -4.48 -8.94
C ILE A 241 6.77 -4.37 -8.88
N LEU A 242 6.21 -3.46 -9.67
CA LEU A 242 4.77 -3.16 -9.71
C LEU A 242 4.25 -3.25 -11.16
N PRO A 243 4.15 -4.46 -11.73
CA PRO A 243 3.76 -4.64 -13.12
C PRO A 243 2.26 -4.39 -13.32
N SER A 244 1.80 -4.33 -14.57
CA SER A 244 0.38 -4.35 -14.91
C SER A 244 -0.31 -5.59 -14.32
N LEU A 245 -1.61 -5.47 -13.96
CA LEU A 245 -2.41 -6.61 -13.53
C LEU A 245 -2.58 -7.68 -14.62
N THR A 246 -2.40 -7.30 -15.88
CA THR A 246 -2.49 -8.18 -17.06
C THR A 246 -1.17 -8.89 -17.38
N ILE A 247 -0.13 -8.72 -16.55
CA ILE A 247 1.17 -9.35 -16.78
C ILE A 247 1.05 -10.87 -16.88
N GLN A 248 1.90 -11.48 -17.73
CA GLN A 248 1.91 -12.92 -17.98
C GLN A 248 3.24 -13.53 -17.55
N LYS A 249 3.27 -14.85 -17.35
CA LYS A 249 4.48 -15.61 -16.97
C LYS A 249 5.67 -15.32 -17.88
N LYS A 250 5.47 -15.20 -19.21
CA LYS A 250 6.55 -14.87 -20.17
C LYS A 250 7.30 -13.58 -19.83
N HIS A 251 6.60 -12.56 -19.31
CA HIS A 251 7.24 -11.31 -18.92
C HIS A 251 8.03 -11.48 -17.62
N ILE A 252 7.56 -12.32 -16.72
CA ILE A 252 8.30 -12.71 -15.51
C ILE A 252 9.57 -13.47 -15.89
N ASP A 253 9.51 -14.36 -16.90
CA ASP A 253 10.69 -15.07 -17.39
C ASP A 253 11.74 -14.12 -17.97
N VAL A 254 11.33 -13.15 -18.79
CA VAL A 254 12.23 -12.11 -19.32
C VAL A 254 12.90 -11.34 -18.17
N PHE A 255 12.12 -10.93 -17.17
CA PHE A 255 12.64 -10.23 -15.99
C PHE A 255 13.69 -11.07 -15.25
N PHE A 256 13.39 -12.34 -14.95
CA PHE A 256 14.34 -13.20 -14.22
C PHE A 256 15.57 -13.56 -15.03
N THR A 257 15.46 -13.68 -16.35
CA THR A 257 16.62 -13.87 -17.24
C THR A 257 17.58 -12.68 -17.14
N ALA A 258 17.05 -11.46 -17.31
CA ALA A 258 17.86 -10.25 -17.18
C ALA A 258 18.43 -10.09 -15.75
N LEU A 259 17.63 -10.37 -14.73
CA LEU A 259 18.05 -10.24 -13.33
C LEU A 259 19.20 -11.19 -13.01
N LYS A 260 19.11 -12.46 -13.40
CA LYS A 260 20.19 -13.45 -13.18
C LYS A 260 21.51 -13.05 -13.83
N THR A 261 21.48 -12.48 -15.04
CA THR A 261 22.69 -12.00 -15.72
C THR A 261 23.40 -10.88 -14.93
N GLU A 262 22.71 -10.15 -14.09
CA GLU A 262 23.26 -8.98 -13.39
C GLU A 262 23.55 -9.22 -11.91
N VAL A 263 23.09 -10.35 -11.34
CA VAL A 263 23.33 -10.74 -9.92
C VAL A 263 24.31 -11.90 -9.78
N LEU A 264 24.61 -12.61 -10.88
CA LEU A 264 25.69 -13.60 -10.96
C LEU A 264 27.04 -12.91 -11.15
#